data_8ed3a8d5cc171cd7895a15a4cf87c638
#
_entry.id   8ed3a8d5cc171cd7895a15a4cf87c638
#
_cell.length_a   1.000
_cell.length_b   1.000
_cell.length_c   1.000
_cell.angle_alpha   90.00
_cell.angle_beta   90.00
_cell.angle_gamma   90.00
#
_symmetry.space_group_name_H-M   'P 1'
#
loop_
_entity.id
_entity.type
_entity.pdbx_description
1 polymer ?
#
loop_
_entity_poly.entity_id
_entity_poly.type
_entity_poly.pdbx_seq_one_letter_code
_entity_poly.pdbx_strand_id
1 'polypeptide(L)'
;PRLNGKRDAVPGRTHTLRMEADEPGLFAGQCTEFCGLSHARMRQAAVALYTSDFQTWVDNQLAAYTPPAEGSVAADGEATFIAQCSRCHQVNDLSDGGEPVVPNPAANLVSASAPNLSKLMTRTAFAGWTFDLISEECRDRLWDARPEEFGAMYLQGVTPECFDEAGLRAWLRNPPAMKPMFVDPNNLDSTGGLYRGMPNLGLTEAQIDELIAYLLERK
;
A
#
# COMPACT_ATOMS: atom_id res chain seq x y z
N PRO A 1 9.86 -21.22 10.53
CA PRO A 1 9.90 -19.97 9.82
C PRO A 1 11.32 -19.68 9.34
N ARG A 2 11.46 -19.17 8.10
CA ARG A 2 12.76 -18.88 7.50
C ARG A 2 13.39 -17.61 8.08
N LEU A 3 12.58 -16.65 8.53
CA LEU A 3 13.02 -15.53 9.38
C LEU A 3 12.46 -15.70 10.79
N ASN A 4 13.25 -15.33 11.76
CA ASN A 4 12.92 -15.47 13.18
C ASN A 4 12.66 -14.09 13.80
N GLY A 5 11.72 -14.03 14.71
CA GLY A 5 11.48 -12.86 15.53
C GLY A 5 10.01 -12.54 15.74
N LYS A 6 9.72 -12.10 16.95
CA LYS A 6 8.45 -11.52 17.37
C LYS A 6 8.74 -10.32 18.25
N ARG A 7 8.03 -9.23 18.03
CA ARG A 7 8.13 -8.05 18.88
C ARG A 7 6.79 -7.37 19.01
N ASP A 8 6.40 -7.09 20.23
CA ASP A 8 5.15 -6.40 20.49
C ASP A 8 5.30 -4.89 20.22
N ALA A 9 4.31 -4.31 19.56
CA ALA A 9 4.18 -2.88 19.39
C ALA A 9 3.47 -2.30 20.63
N VAL A 10 4.24 -1.68 21.52
CA VAL A 10 3.71 -1.09 22.76
C VAL A 10 3.62 0.42 22.58
N PRO A 11 2.43 1.03 22.76
CA PRO A 11 2.27 2.48 22.65
C PRO A 11 3.25 3.22 23.55
N GLY A 12 3.90 4.27 22.99
CA GLY A 12 4.88 5.10 23.72
C GLY A 12 6.25 4.44 23.92
N ARG A 13 6.50 3.25 23.34
CA ARG A 13 7.80 2.58 23.42
C ARG A 13 8.34 2.23 22.04
N THR A 14 9.61 2.50 21.81
CA THR A 14 10.35 2.04 20.64
C THR A 14 11.04 0.73 20.97
N HIS A 15 10.76 -0.30 20.17
CA HIS A 15 11.42 -1.58 20.29
C HIS A 15 12.19 -1.87 19.00
N THR A 16 13.36 -2.48 19.16
CA THR A 16 14.19 -2.91 18.03
C THR A 16 14.04 -4.41 17.82
N LEU A 17 13.87 -4.81 16.57
CA LEU A 17 13.94 -6.21 16.13
C LEU A 17 15.06 -6.31 15.10
N ARG A 18 15.98 -7.24 15.32
CA ARG A 18 17.03 -7.56 14.34
C ARG A 18 16.62 -8.82 13.59
N MET A 19 16.68 -8.74 12.27
CA MET A 19 16.42 -9.87 11.37
C MET A 19 17.59 -10.01 10.40
N GLU A 20 17.87 -11.25 10.02
CA GLU A 20 18.89 -11.58 9.03
C GLU A 20 18.33 -12.68 8.14
N ALA A 21 18.49 -12.54 6.83
CA ALA A 21 18.11 -13.51 5.83
C ALA A 21 19.38 -14.05 5.17
N ASP A 22 19.53 -15.36 5.10
CA ASP A 22 20.68 -16.01 4.48
C ASP A 22 20.66 -15.87 2.95
N GLU A 23 19.45 -15.74 2.37
CA GLU A 23 19.22 -15.65 0.94
C GLU A 23 18.14 -14.59 0.61
N PRO A 24 18.20 -13.95 -0.57
CA PRO A 24 17.12 -13.14 -1.08
C PRO A 24 15.81 -13.91 -1.17
N GLY A 25 14.72 -13.18 -0.97
CA GLY A 25 13.39 -13.77 -1.04
C GLY A 25 12.34 -12.98 -0.28
N LEU A 26 11.13 -13.50 -0.34
CA LEU A 26 9.95 -12.98 0.32
C LEU A 26 9.63 -13.80 1.57
N PHE A 27 9.47 -13.11 2.70
CA PHE A 27 9.24 -13.74 3.99
C PHE A 27 7.94 -13.20 4.61
N ALA A 28 6.92 -14.06 4.64
CA ALA A 28 5.63 -13.69 5.20
C ALA A 28 5.67 -13.60 6.73
N GLY A 29 5.01 -12.59 7.24
CA GLY A 29 4.74 -12.41 8.66
C GLY A 29 3.25 -12.12 8.90
N GLN A 30 2.85 -12.21 10.15
CA GLN A 30 1.48 -11.90 10.57
C GLN A 30 1.45 -11.28 11.95
N CYS A 31 0.39 -10.55 12.24
CA CYS A 31 0.12 -10.10 13.60
C CYS A 31 -0.11 -11.31 14.51
N THR A 32 0.58 -11.35 15.65
CA THR A 32 0.52 -12.46 16.59
C THR A 32 -0.13 -12.09 17.91
N GLU A 33 -0.58 -10.83 18.07
CA GLU A 33 -1.30 -10.35 19.24
C GLU A 33 -2.61 -9.72 18.80
N PHE A 34 -3.72 -10.01 19.46
CA PHE A 34 -5.02 -9.48 19.09
C PHE A 34 -5.00 -7.95 19.02
N CYS A 35 -5.28 -7.38 17.84
CA CYS A 35 -5.17 -5.96 17.56
C CYS A 35 -6.47 -5.33 17.03
N GLY A 36 -7.57 -6.08 17.01
CA GLY A 36 -8.88 -5.59 16.58
C GLY A 36 -9.53 -6.45 15.49
N LEU A 37 -10.54 -5.91 14.83
CA LEU A 37 -11.47 -6.64 13.96
C LEU A 37 -10.78 -7.37 12.78
N SER A 38 -9.74 -6.78 12.21
CA SER A 38 -8.98 -7.38 11.10
C SER A 38 -7.69 -8.10 11.56
N HIS A 39 -7.60 -8.48 12.83
CA HIS A 39 -6.42 -9.16 13.37
C HIS A 39 -5.98 -10.36 12.54
N ALA A 40 -6.90 -11.25 12.18
CA ALA A 40 -6.60 -12.44 11.38
C ALA A 40 -6.14 -12.14 9.95
N ARG A 41 -6.40 -10.92 9.46
CA ARG A 41 -6.04 -10.44 8.12
C ARG A 41 -4.85 -9.49 8.12
N MET A 42 -4.27 -9.19 9.27
CA MET A 42 -3.12 -8.31 9.38
C MET A 42 -1.84 -9.08 9.03
N ARG A 43 -1.40 -8.91 7.81
CA ARG A 43 -0.22 -9.53 7.23
C ARG A 43 0.89 -8.51 7.05
N GLN A 44 2.09 -9.00 6.91
CA GLN A 44 3.28 -8.22 6.57
C GLN A 44 4.26 -9.11 5.82
N ALA A 45 5.25 -8.50 5.19
CA ALA A 45 6.35 -9.24 4.61
C ALA A 45 7.68 -8.52 4.86
N ALA A 46 8.73 -9.30 4.96
CA ALA A 46 10.09 -8.84 4.81
C ALA A 46 10.60 -9.27 3.44
N VAL A 47 11.19 -8.35 2.72
CA VAL A 47 11.83 -8.60 1.42
C VAL A 47 13.32 -8.52 1.62
N ALA A 48 14.03 -9.59 1.37
CA ALA A 48 15.48 -9.62 1.37
C ALA A 48 16.00 -9.54 -0.06
N LEU A 49 16.95 -8.66 -0.29
CA LEU A 49 17.57 -8.41 -1.59
C LEU A 49 19.09 -8.48 -1.45
N TYR A 50 19.79 -8.82 -2.52
CA TYR A 50 21.22 -8.57 -2.58
C TYR A 50 21.49 -7.07 -2.52
N THR A 51 22.69 -6.68 -2.08
CA THR A 51 23.06 -5.27 -1.85
C THR A 51 22.84 -4.40 -3.10
N SER A 52 23.18 -4.90 -4.28
CA SER A 52 22.97 -4.20 -5.56
C SER A 52 21.48 -3.94 -5.85
N ASP A 53 20.66 -4.96 -5.65
CA ASP A 53 19.21 -4.88 -5.89
C ASP A 53 18.54 -3.99 -4.84
N PHE A 54 19.00 -4.06 -3.59
CA PHE A 54 18.54 -3.17 -2.54
C PHE A 54 18.86 -1.71 -2.87
N GLN A 55 20.07 -1.41 -3.37
CA GLN A 55 20.43 -0.05 -3.78
C GLN A 55 19.54 0.42 -4.93
N THR A 56 19.31 -0.42 -5.93
CA THR A 56 18.37 -0.12 -7.02
C THR A 56 16.96 0.15 -6.49
N TRP A 57 16.50 -0.63 -5.52
CA TRP A 57 15.22 -0.39 -4.87
C TRP A 57 15.19 0.97 -4.17
N VAL A 58 16.25 1.33 -3.43
CA VAL A 58 16.36 2.65 -2.76
C VAL A 58 16.29 3.77 -3.79
N ASP A 59 17.06 3.69 -4.87
CA ASP A 59 17.08 4.71 -5.92
C ASP A 59 15.68 4.88 -6.56
N ASN A 60 14.97 3.78 -6.80
CA ASN A 60 13.60 3.80 -7.30
C ASN A 60 12.62 4.45 -6.29
N GLN A 61 12.79 4.20 -4.98
CA GLN A 61 11.95 4.82 -3.96
C GLN A 61 12.20 6.34 -3.84
N LEU A 62 13.41 6.79 -4.14
CA LEU A 62 13.82 8.21 -4.09
C LEU A 62 13.57 8.94 -5.41
N ALA A 63 13.20 8.23 -6.48
CA ALA A 63 12.89 8.85 -7.77
C ALA A 63 11.74 9.86 -7.63
N ALA A 64 11.94 11.03 -8.24
CA ALA A 64 10.97 12.11 -8.22
C ALA A 64 9.61 11.70 -8.81
N TYR A 65 8.57 12.38 -8.38
CA TYR A 65 7.24 12.25 -8.95
C TYR A 65 7.23 12.68 -10.43
N THR A 66 6.57 11.89 -11.26
CA THR A 66 6.30 12.25 -12.65
C THR A 66 4.80 12.40 -12.80
N PRO A 67 4.30 13.61 -13.15
CA PRO A 67 2.88 13.81 -13.39
C PRO A 67 2.43 13.03 -14.62
N PRO A 68 1.16 12.62 -14.68
CA PRO A 68 0.58 12.01 -15.87
C PRO A 68 0.62 12.94 -17.09
N ALA A 69 0.57 12.35 -18.27
CA ALA A 69 0.48 13.13 -19.50
C ALA A 69 -0.82 13.95 -19.53
N GLU A 70 -0.73 15.22 -19.92
CA GLU A 70 -1.89 16.10 -20.01
C GLU A 70 -2.98 15.51 -20.93
N GLY A 71 -4.23 15.54 -20.47
CA GLY A 71 -5.39 15.01 -21.19
C GLY A 71 -5.48 13.49 -21.22
N SER A 72 -4.64 12.78 -20.45
CA SER A 72 -4.77 11.33 -20.29
C SER A 72 -5.78 10.96 -19.20
N VAL A 73 -6.30 9.73 -19.26
CA VAL A 73 -7.17 9.18 -18.20
C VAL A 73 -6.46 9.20 -16.84
N ALA A 74 -5.14 9.02 -16.83
CA ALA A 74 -4.35 9.11 -15.61
C ALA A 74 -4.29 10.53 -15.03
N ALA A 75 -4.34 11.58 -15.89
CA ALA A 75 -4.44 12.97 -15.42
C ALA A 75 -5.80 13.27 -14.78
N ASP A 76 -6.89 12.73 -15.34
CA ASP A 76 -8.21 12.79 -14.71
C ASP A 76 -8.20 12.03 -13.37
N GLY A 77 -7.49 10.90 -13.32
CA GLY A 77 -7.27 10.12 -12.11
C GLY A 77 -6.45 10.85 -11.04
N GLU A 78 -5.45 11.65 -11.43
CA GLU A 78 -4.73 12.54 -10.52
C GLU A 78 -5.67 13.56 -9.88
N ALA A 79 -6.52 14.22 -10.68
CA ALA A 79 -7.51 15.16 -10.17
C ALA A 79 -8.50 14.48 -9.22
N THR A 80 -8.98 13.28 -9.56
CA THR A 80 -9.85 12.47 -8.70
C THR A 80 -9.12 12.04 -7.42
N PHE A 81 -7.82 11.70 -7.50
CA PHE A 81 -7.00 11.38 -6.33
C PHE A 81 -6.85 12.58 -5.41
N ILE A 82 -6.55 13.75 -5.94
CA ILE A 82 -6.44 14.99 -5.17
C ILE A 82 -7.75 15.28 -4.45
N ALA A 83 -8.88 15.15 -5.14
CA ALA A 83 -10.19 15.48 -4.57
C ALA A 83 -10.65 14.49 -3.50
N GLN A 84 -10.40 13.19 -3.66
CA GLN A 84 -10.99 12.14 -2.84
C GLN A 84 -10.00 11.43 -1.90
N CYS A 85 -8.74 11.29 -2.30
CA CYS A 85 -7.78 10.40 -1.64
C CYS A 85 -6.70 11.16 -0.86
N SER A 86 -6.28 12.36 -1.33
CA SER A 86 -5.18 13.13 -0.75
C SER A 86 -5.42 13.59 0.68
N ARG A 87 -6.68 13.58 1.14
CA ARG A 87 -7.03 13.87 2.54
C ARG A 87 -6.42 12.86 3.51
N CYS A 88 -6.16 11.63 3.03
CA CYS A 88 -5.66 10.53 3.83
C CYS A 88 -4.35 9.96 3.29
N HIS A 89 -4.21 9.85 1.98
CA HIS A 89 -3.03 9.29 1.32
C HIS A 89 -2.10 10.36 0.83
N GLN A 90 -0.80 10.11 0.95
CA GLN A 90 0.24 10.95 0.39
C GLN A 90 0.75 10.34 -0.92
N VAL A 91 1.04 11.19 -1.88
CA VAL A 91 1.96 10.95 -2.99
C VAL A 91 3.02 12.06 -2.90
N ASN A 92 4.29 11.68 -2.83
CA ASN A 92 5.39 12.65 -2.69
C ASN A 92 5.43 13.55 -3.92
N ASP A 93 5.74 14.82 -3.70
CA ASP A 93 5.88 15.86 -4.73
C ASP A 93 4.61 16.12 -5.57
N LEU A 94 3.46 15.55 -5.18
CA LEU A 94 2.19 15.86 -5.81
C LEU A 94 1.83 17.34 -5.55
N SER A 95 1.44 18.06 -6.60
CA SER A 95 1.01 19.45 -6.51
C SER A 95 -0.31 19.67 -7.25
N ASP A 96 -1.08 20.65 -6.77
CA ASP A 96 -2.31 21.14 -7.40
C ASP A 96 -2.10 22.62 -7.71
N GLY A 97 -2.09 22.98 -8.99
CA GLY A 97 -1.82 24.35 -9.44
C GLY A 97 -0.46 24.91 -8.99
N GLY A 98 0.53 24.05 -8.74
CA GLY A 98 1.87 24.41 -8.25
C GLY A 98 2.01 24.44 -6.72
N GLU A 99 0.93 24.28 -5.98
CA GLU A 99 0.98 24.17 -4.52
C GLU A 99 1.09 22.70 -4.09
N PRO A 100 1.95 22.37 -3.11
CA PRO A 100 2.09 21.00 -2.65
C PRO A 100 0.78 20.42 -2.09
N VAL A 101 0.35 19.27 -2.59
CA VAL A 101 -0.77 18.52 -2.02
C VAL A 101 -0.26 17.71 -0.83
N VAL A 102 -0.63 18.14 0.36
CA VAL A 102 -0.29 17.44 1.59
C VAL A 102 -1.56 16.88 2.22
N PRO A 103 -1.47 15.72 2.88
CA PRO A 103 -2.58 15.23 3.70
C PRO A 103 -2.99 16.30 4.69
N ASN A 104 -4.28 16.63 4.75
CA ASN A 104 -4.77 17.74 5.56
C ASN A 104 -4.59 17.44 7.05
N PRO A 105 -3.67 18.12 7.76
CA PRO A 105 -3.46 17.88 9.18
C PRO A 105 -4.66 18.29 10.04
N ALA A 106 -5.52 19.19 9.53
CA ALA A 106 -6.76 19.58 10.22
C ALA A 106 -7.90 18.57 10.01
N ALA A 107 -7.79 17.66 9.03
CA ALA A 107 -8.76 16.58 8.86
C ALA A 107 -8.62 15.49 9.93
N ASN A 108 -7.80 15.74 10.88
CA ASN A 108 -7.63 15.04 12.14
C ASN A 108 -7.61 13.51 12.04
N LEU A 109 -6.44 12.90 12.17
CA LEU A 109 -6.28 11.51 12.60
C LEU A 109 -6.22 10.44 11.52
N VAL A 110 -6.88 10.60 10.39
CA VAL A 110 -6.91 9.54 9.37
C VAL A 110 -5.69 9.63 8.47
N SER A 111 -5.30 10.83 8.12
CA SER A 111 -4.17 11.09 7.22
C SER A 111 -2.83 10.53 7.72
N ALA A 112 -2.57 10.59 9.03
CA ALA A 112 -1.32 10.07 9.60
C ALA A 112 -1.25 8.54 9.63
N SER A 113 -2.36 7.84 9.38
CA SER A 113 -2.43 6.37 9.41
C SER A 113 -2.63 5.73 8.04
N ALA A 114 -2.88 6.53 6.99
CA ALA A 114 -3.02 6.00 5.64
C ALA A 114 -1.65 5.82 4.96
N PRO A 115 -1.46 4.76 4.17
CA PRO A 115 -0.19 4.51 3.49
C PRO A 115 0.14 5.60 2.47
N ASN A 116 1.44 5.91 2.34
CA ASN A 116 1.96 6.67 1.21
C ASN A 116 1.87 5.80 -0.05
N LEU A 117 1.31 6.34 -1.12
CA LEU A 117 1.04 5.65 -2.38
C LEU A 117 2.00 6.03 -3.52
N SER A 118 3.03 6.85 -3.27
CA SER A 118 3.98 7.32 -4.27
C SER A 118 4.57 6.20 -5.13
N LYS A 119 4.85 5.07 -4.52
CA LYS A 119 5.47 3.90 -5.15
C LYS A 119 4.58 2.66 -4.96
N LEU A 120 3.26 2.82 -5.17
CA LEU A 120 2.32 1.72 -4.94
C LEU A 120 2.63 0.51 -5.84
N MET A 121 2.92 0.75 -7.11
CA MET A 121 3.14 -0.33 -8.09
C MET A 121 4.54 -0.96 -8.04
N THR A 122 5.40 -0.52 -7.13
CA THR A 122 6.62 -1.26 -6.78
C THR A 122 6.35 -2.34 -5.74
N ARG A 123 5.15 -2.37 -5.17
CA ARG A 123 4.71 -3.36 -4.20
C ARG A 123 3.91 -4.44 -4.91
N THR A 124 3.93 -5.65 -4.39
CA THR A 124 3.17 -6.78 -4.92
C THR A 124 1.84 -7.00 -4.21
N ALA A 125 1.61 -6.27 -3.10
CA ALA A 125 0.42 -6.40 -2.28
C ALA A 125 0.03 -5.06 -1.65
N PHE A 126 -1.22 -4.96 -1.20
CA PHE A 126 -1.79 -3.78 -0.57
C PHE A 126 -2.65 -4.11 0.66
N ALA A 127 -3.21 -3.07 1.29
CA ALA A 127 -4.04 -3.17 2.48
C ALA A 127 -3.38 -3.98 3.63
N GLY A 128 -2.06 -3.76 3.85
CA GLY A 128 -1.28 -4.47 4.88
C GLY A 128 -1.04 -5.92 4.49
N TRP A 129 -0.63 -6.18 3.26
CA TRP A 129 -0.34 -7.53 2.74
C TRP A 129 -1.53 -8.49 2.84
N THR A 130 -2.75 -7.96 2.76
CA THR A 130 -3.98 -8.76 2.79
C THR A 130 -4.42 -9.17 1.39
N PHE A 131 -4.18 -8.31 0.42
CA PHE A 131 -4.58 -8.48 -0.97
C PHE A 131 -3.38 -8.29 -1.90
N ASP A 132 -3.34 -9.06 -2.96
CA ASP A 132 -2.31 -8.96 -3.97
C ASP A 132 -2.64 -7.84 -4.99
N LEU A 133 -1.60 -7.18 -5.50
CA LEU A 133 -1.67 -6.30 -6.67
C LEU A 133 -1.33 -7.05 -7.96
N ILE A 134 -0.84 -8.28 -7.82
CA ILE A 134 -0.44 -9.14 -8.91
C ILE A 134 -1.28 -10.42 -8.92
N SER A 135 -1.44 -10.99 -10.09
CA SER A 135 -2.15 -12.25 -10.29
C SER A 135 -1.54 -13.38 -9.46
N GLU A 136 -2.34 -14.40 -9.18
CA GLU A 136 -1.88 -15.58 -8.44
C GLU A 136 -0.67 -16.25 -9.10
N GLU A 137 -0.68 -16.37 -10.42
CA GLU A 137 0.43 -16.94 -11.18
C GLU A 137 1.73 -16.12 -11.01
N CYS A 138 1.64 -14.80 -11.09
CA CYS A 138 2.80 -13.91 -10.89
C CYS A 138 3.28 -13.92 -9.44
N ARG A 139 2.35 -13.99 -8.49
CA ARG A 139 2.68 -14.13 -7.08
C ARG A 139 3.43 -15.42 -6.83
N ASP A 140 2.93 -16.55 -7.31
CA ASP A 140 3.53 -17.86 -7.08
C ASP A 140 4.91 -17.94 -7.74
N ARG A 141 5.07 -17.42 -8.97
CA ARG A 141 6.37 -17.27 -9.62
C ARG A 141 7.38 -16.49 -8.77
N LEU A 142 6.93 -15.40 -8.14
CA LEU A 142 7.79 -14.58 -7.27
C LEU A 142 8.17 -15.30 -5.98
N TRP A 143 7.22 -16.06 -5.39
CA TRP A 143 7.47 -16.85 -4.18
C TRP A 143 8.42 -18.01 -4.40
N ASP A 144 8.37 -18.62 -5.59
CA ASP A 144 9.18 -19.77 -5.98
C ASP A 144 10.48 -19.37 -6.70
N ALA A 145 10.71 -18.05 -6.86
CA ALA A 145 11.90 -17.55 -7.52
C ALA A 145 13.18 -18.01 -6.81
N ARG A 146 14.18 -18.38 -7.60
CA ARG A 146 15.50 -18.69 -7.08
C ARG A 146 16.15 -17.42 -6.51
N PRO A 147 17.00 -17.52 -5.49
CA PRO A 147 17.62 -16.35 -4.85
C PRO A 147 18.30 -15.38 -5.82
N GLU A 148 18.99 -15.92 -6.83
CA GLU A 148 19.68 -15.13 -7.85
C GLU A 148 18.76 -14.41 -8.85
N GLU A 149 17.51 -14.83 -8.97
CA GLU A 149 16.50 -14.25 -9.86
C GLU A 149 15.51 -13.35 -9.14
N PHE A 150 15.35 -13.58 -7.85
CA PHE A 150 14.31 -12.93 -7.03
C PHE A 150 14.39 -11.41 -7.09
N GLY A 151 15.58 -10.83 -6.93
CA GLY A 151 15.76 -9.37 -6.92
C GLY A 151 15.30 -8.72 -8.23
N ALA A 152 15.73 -9.27 -9.37
CA ALA A 152 15.34 -8.78 -10.69
C ALA A 152 13.82 -8.88 -10.92
N MET A 153 13.19 -9.96 -10.46
CA MET A 153 11.73 -10.14 -10.56
C MET A 153 10.99 -9.16 -9.64
N TYR A 154 11.42 -9.02 -8.39
CA TYR A 154 10.78 -8.15 -7.42
C TYR A 154 10.85 -6.67 -7.84
N LEU A 155 11.97 -6.23 -8.39
CA LEU A 155 12.19 -4.84 -8.81
C LEU A 155 11.32 -4.41 -10.02
N GLN A 156 10.76 -5.35 -10.78
CA GLN A 156 9.80 -5.02 -11.84
C GLN A 156 8.51 -4.42 -11.27
N GLY A 157 8.18 -4.74 -10.01
CA GLY A 157 6.92 -4.36 -9.41
C GLY A 157 5.72 -4.96 -10.15
N VAL A 158 4.63 -4.21 -10.18
CA VAL A 158 3.42 -4.60 -10.92
C VAL A 158 3.62 -4.32 -12.41
N THR A 159 3.65 -5.36 -13.23
CA THR A 159 3.67 -5.24 -14.70
C THR A 159 2.25 -5.39 -15.25
N PRO A 160 1.95 -4.88 -16.48
CA PRO A 160 0.62 -5.01 -17.06
C PRO A 160 0.10 -6.44 -17.13
N GLU A 161 0.99 -7.40 -17.42
CA GLU A 161 0.64 -8.83 -17.54
C GLU A 161 0.31 -9.46 -16.19
N CYS A 162 0.89 -8.91 -15.12
CA CYS A 162 0.74 -9.43 -13.77
C CYS A 162 -0.32 -8.67 -12.94
N PHE A 163 -0.82 -7.54 -13.40
CA PHE A 163 -1.71 -6.69 -12.61
C PHE A 163 -3.06 -7.37 -12.32
N ASP A 164 -3.42 -7.48 -11.02
CA ASP A 164 -4.77 -7.86 -10.58
C ASP A 164 -5.66 -6.62 -10.47
N GLU A 165 -6.18 -6.20 -11.62
CA GLU A 165 -7.11 -5.07 -11.67
C GLU A 165 -8.39 -5.35 -10.87
N ALA A 166 -8.89 -6.57 -10.91
CA ALA A 166 -10.15 -6.93 -10.27
C ALA A 166 -10.09 -6.75 -8.75
N GLY A 167 -8.98 -7.14 -8.13
CA GLY A 167 -8.75 -6.97 -6.70
C GLY A 167 -8.68 -5.50 -6.30
N LEU A 168 -7.91 -4.68 -7.04
CA LEU A 168 -7.80 -3.25 -6.76
C LEU A 168 -9.13 -2.53 -7.00
N ARG A 169 -9.85 -2.85 -8.06
CA ARG A 169 -11.17 -2.30 -8.37
C ARG A 169 -12.20 -2.62 -7.28
N ALA A 170 -12.24 -3.86 -6.81
CA ALA A 170 -13.12 -4.26 -5.71
C ALA A 170 -12.79 -3.48 -4.43
N TRP A 171 -11.50 -3.26 -4.14
CA TRP A 171 -11.07 -2.43 -3.02
C TRP A 171 -11.56 -0.99 -3.14
N LEU A 172 -11.37 -0.34 -4.29
CA LEU A 172 -11.78 1.04 -4.50
C LEU A 172 -13.30 1.22 -4.40
N ARG A 173 -14.10 0.20 -4.79
CA ARG A 173 -15.56 0.24 -4.64
C ARG A 173 -16.01 0.22 -3.18
N ASN A 174 -15.44 -0.66 -2.37
CA ASN A 174 -15.90 -0.80 -0.98
C ASN A 174 -14.83 -1.44 -0.08
N PRO A 175 -13.84 -0.67 0.38
CA PRO A 175 -12.79 -1.17 1.26
C PRO A 175 -13.32 -1.84 2.54
N PRO A 176 -14.36 -1.26 3.23
CA PRO A 176 -14.91 -1.88 4.44
C PRO A 176 -15.50 -3.27 4.23
N ALA A 177 -16.07 -3.56 3.06
CA ALA A 177 -16.60 -4.88 2.77
C ALA A 177 -15.51 -5.94 2.62
N MET A 178 -14.35 -5.54 2.06
CA MET A 178 -13.22 -6.44 1.86
C MET A 178 -12.39 -6.65 3.12
N LYS A 179 -12.13 -5.57 3.85
CA LYS A 179 -11.35 -5.59 5.10
C LYS A 179 -12.03 -4.70 6.14
N PRO A 180 -12.96 -5.25 6.92
CA PRO A 180 -13.58 -4.52 8.00
C PRO A 180 -12.52 -4.00 8.98
N MET A 181 -12.49 -2.69 9.18
CA MET A 181 -11.69 -2.04 10.20
C MET A 181 -12.62 -1.57 11.31
N PHE A 182 -12.14 -1.66 12.54
CA PHE A 182 -12.99 -1.44 13.68
C PHE A 182 -13.53 0.00 13.76
N VAL A 183 -14.85 0.10 13.76
CA VAL A 183 -15.57 1.14 14.48
C VAL A 183 -16.54 0.40 15.39
N ASP A 184 -16.48 0.62 16.68
CA ASP A 184 -17.58 0.24 17.55
C ASP A 184 -18.73 1.23 17.32
N PRO A 185 -19.80 0.83 16.61
CA PRO A 185 -20.92 1.74 16.35
C PRO A 185 -21.65 2.15 17.64
N ASN A 186 -21.42 1.42 18.73
CA ASN A 186 -22.01 1.70 20.03
C ASN A 186 -21.06 2.51 20.93
N ASN A 187 -19.82 2.74 20.52
CA ASN A 187 -18.82 3.48 21.28
C ASN A 187 -18.09 4.49 20.41
N LEU A 188 -18.86 5.29 19.70
CA LEU A 188 -18.36 6.37 18.84
C LEU A 188 -17.54 7.40 19.64
N ASP A 189 -17.84 7.58 20.91
CA ASP A 189 -17.18 8.56 21.77
C ASP A 189 -15.73 8.21 22.09
N SER A 190 -15.38 6.93 22.24
CA SER A 190 -14.00 6.49 22.52
C SER A 190 -13.05 6.68 21.34
N THR A 191 -13.60 6.81 20.14
CA THR A 191 -12.85 7.00 18.89
C THR A 191 -13.10 8.37 18.25
N GLY A 192 -13.91 9.20 18.88
CA GLY A 192 -14.37 10.47 18.30
C GLY A 192 -15.27 10.27 17.07
N GLY A 193 -15.93 9.13 16.96
CA GLY A 193 -16.78 8.80 15.81
C GLY A 193 -16.02 8.50 14.53
N LEU A 194 -14.69 8.35 14.59
CA LEU A 194 -13.86 8.19 13.40
C LEU A 194 -13.75 6.72 13.00
N TYR A 195 -14.14 6.43 11.77
CA TYR A 195 -13.89 5.15 11.14
C TYR A 195 -12.37 4.94 10.97
N ARG A 196 -11.84 3.89 11.57
CA ARG A 196 -10.42 3.53 11.46
C ARG A 196 -10.21 2.59 10.27
N GLY A 197 -9.98 3.16 9.13
CA GLY A 197 -9.72 2.43 7.89
C GLY A 197 -10.12 3.25 6.69
N MET A 198 -9.88 2.73 5.51
CA MET A 198 -10.31 3.37 4.27
C MET A 198 -11.84 3.29 4.18
N PRO A 199 -12.56 4.42 4.16
CA PRO A 199 -14.02 4.42 4.05
C PRO A 199 -14.48 4.05 2.65
N ASN A 200 -15.77 3.71 2.53
CA ASN A 200 -16.42 3.68 1.24
C ASN A 200 -16.70 5.13 0.80
N LEU A 201 -16.02 5.57 -0.24
CA LEU A 201 -16.14 6.93 -0.77
C LEU A 201 -17.28 7.09 -1.78
N GLY A 202 -17.99 6.01 -2.14
CA GLY A 202 -19.06 6.04 -3.14
C GLY A 202 -18.57 6.42 -4.53
N LEU A 203 -17.35 6.00 -4.89
CA LEU A 203 -16.77 6.29 -6.21
C LEU A 203 -17.61 5.67 -7.33
N THR A 204 -17.77 6.42 -8.42
CA THR A 204 -18.36 5.89 -9.66
C THR A 204 -17.36 4.98 -10.37
N GLU A 205 -17.84 4.10 -11.27
CA GLU A 205 -16.95 3.24 -12.05
C GLU A 205 -15.98 4.05 -12.91
N ALA A 206 -16.40 5.20 -13.46
CA ALA A 206 -15.52 6.10 -14.19
C ALA A 206 -14.38 6.64 -13.32
N GLN A 207 -14.69 7.09 -12.11
CA GLN A 207 -13.66 7.53 -11.15
C GLN A 207 -12.72 6.39 -10.73
N ILE A 208 -13.22 5.17 -10.66
CA ILE A 208 -12.40 3.98 -10.38
C ILE A 208 -11.46 3.71 -11.55
N ASP A 209 -11.93 3.80 -12.79
CA ASP A 209 -11.10 3.65 -13.99
C ASP A 209 -9.99 4.70 -14.04
N GLU A 210 -10.33 5.96 -13.81
CA GLU A 210 -9.39 7.08 -13.72
C GLU A 210 -8.34 6.85 -12.63
N LEU A 211 -8.78 6.48 -11.41
CA LEU A 211 -7.86 6.22 -10.29
C LEU A 211 -6.93 5.03 -10.56
N ILE A 212 -7.42 3.95 -11.18
CA ILE A 212 -6.59 2.80 -11.55
C ILE A 212 -5.53 3.25 -12.57
N ALA A 213 -5.90 4.01 -13.58
CA ALA A 213 -4.96 4.55 -14.57
C ALA A 213 -3.87 5.40 -13.90
N TYR A 214 -4.26 6.28 -12.98
CA TYR A 214 -3.32 7.11 -12.21
C TYR A 214 -2.39 6.27 -11.33
N LEU A 215 -2.95 5.32 -10.59
CA LEU A 215 -2.18 4.50 -9.65
C LEU A 215 -1.18 3.58 -10.36
N LEU A 216 -1.48 3.11 -11.57
CA LEU A 216 -0.57 2.28 -12.38
C LEU A 216 0.73 3.02 -12.75
N GLU A 217 0.72 4.34 -12.77
CA GLU A 217 1.91 5.16 -13.00
C GLU A 217 2.74 5.42 -11.73
N ARG A 218 2.32 4.93 -10.57
CA ARG A 218 3.01 5.12 -9.28
C ARG A 218 4.08 4.04 -9.06
N LYS A 219 5.15 4.10 -9.84
CA LYS A 219 6.32 3.22 -9.81
C LYS A 219 7.57 3.92 -9.31
#